data_cf16f67279c27ac157dbcf14d77883f2
#
_entry.id   cf16f67279c27ac157dbcf14d77883f2
#
_cell.length_a   1.000
_cell.length_b   1.000
_cell.length_c   1.000
_cell.angle_alpha   90.00
_cell.angle_beta   90.00
_cell.angle_gamma   90.00
#
_symmetry.space_group_name_H-M   'P 1'
#
loop_
_entity.id
_entity.type
_entity.pdbx_description
1 polymer ?
#
loop_
_entity_poly.entity_id
_entity_poly.type
_entity_poly.pdbx_seq_one_letter_code
_entity_poly.pdbx_strand_id
1 'polypeptide(L)'
;MSRILEHARRELDEFGPVKFNIMRVIEESGVSKSSVYHHFGGRDGVISAVEVQRLIDERLASNALLGQILASVNSGEECLDVIEAGLHLASNATGRKNRSHRIAVVAAAQHIPVLTESLAEESRIADIALTEVLTGARDRGLINPTESLEDIARYMASMFIGRSALDTYESEEFDAAWIRMSMGVLRGFLQPSPNKKPEK
;
A
#
# COMPACT_ATOMS: atom_id res chain seq x y z
N MET A 1 -1.90 13.69 -20.60
CA MET A 1 -2.38 12.66 -19.63
C MET A 1 -2.26 13.14 -18.19
N SER A 2 -1.13 13.62 -17.69
CA SER A 2 -0.97 14.10 -16.29
C SER A 2 -1.97 15.20 -15.87
N ARG A 3 -2.26 16.18 -16.75
CA ARG A 3 -3.19 17.28 -16.41
C ARG A 3 -4.60 16.85 -16.08
N ILE A 4 -5.21 15.92 -16.81
CA ILE A 4 -6.56 15.45 -16.53
C ILE A 4 -6.61 14.71 -15.20
N LEU A 5 -5.62 13.87 -14.90
CA LEU A 5 -5.55 13.12 -13.64
C LEU A 5 -5.33 14.05 -12.43
N GLU A 6 -4.56 15.14 -12.61
CA GLU A 6 -4.36 16.13 -11.55
C GLU A 6 -5.66 16.87 -11.20
N HIS A 7 -6.43 17.31 -12.21
CA HIS A 7 -7.73 17.95 -11.99
C HIS A 7 -8.75 16.95 -11.43
N ALA A 8 -8.75 15.71 -11.93
CA ALA A 8 -9.61 14.66 -11.41
C ALA A 8 -9.30 14.31 -9.96
N ARG A 9 -8.01 14.31 -9.56
CA ARG A 9 -7.60 14.09 -8.16
C ARG A 9 -8.15 15.19 -7.24
N ARG A 10 -8.05 16.46 -7.64
CA ARG A 10 -8.61 17.58 -6.88
C ARG A 10 -10.13 17.49 -6.75
N GLU A 11 -10.81 17.16 -7.83
CA GLU A 11 -12.27 16.96 -7.84
C GLU A 11 -12.69 15.82 -6.91
N LEU A 12 -11.93 14.71 -6.89
CA LEU A 12 -12.18 13.60 -5.98
C LEU A 12 -11.91 13.96 -4.52
N ASP A 13 -10.86 14.72 -4.24
CA ASP A 13 -10.51 15.16 -2.89
C ASP A 13 -11.56 16.10 -2.31
N GLU A 14 -12.15 16.98 -3.15
CA GLU A 14 -13.12 17.98 -2.74
C GLU A 14 -14.54 17.41 -2.63
N PHE A 15 -14.98 16.62 -3.62
CA PHE A 15 -16.38 16.22 -3.75
C PHE A 15 -16.62 14.72 -3.52
N GLY A 16 -15.56 13.92 -3.49
CA GLY A 16 -15.62 12.47 -3.39
C GLY A 16 -16.17 11.77 -4.65
N PRO A 17 -16.08 10.43 -4.72
CA PRO A 17 -16.42 9.67 -5.92
C PRO A 17 -17.91 9.76 -6.30
N VAL A 18 -18.80 9.95 -5.33
CA VAL A 18 -20.25 10.04 -5.60
C VAL A 18 -20.61 11.33 -6.32
N LYS A 19 -20.01 12.45 -5.93
CA LYS A 19 -20.27 13.79 -6.51
C LYS A 19 -19.28 14.20 -7.60
N PHE A 20 -18.36 13.30 -7.98
CA PHE A 20 -17.36 13.55 -9.02
C PHE A 20 -18.02 13.95 -10.34
N ASN A 21 -17.60 15.09 -10.89
CA ASN A 21 -18.13 15.63 -12.13
C ASN A 21 -17.06 15.68 -13.22
N ILE A 22 -17.08 14.68 -14.11
CA ILE A 22 -16.14 14.57 -15.23
C ILE A 22 -16.17 15.79 -16.17
N MET A 23 -17.32 16.44 -16.33
CA MET A 23 -17.43 17.62 -17.23
C MET A 23 -16.68 18.80 -16.66
N ARG A 24 -16.73 19.04 -15.35
CA ARG A 24 -15.92 20.05 -14.66
C ARG A 24 -14.44 19.77 -14.84
N VAL A 25 -14.02 18.54 -14.64
CA VAL A 25 -12.62 18.11 -14.81
C VAL A 25 -12.14 18.35 -16.26
N ILE A 26 -12.97 18.03 -17.26
CA ILE A 26 -12.67 18.28 -18.68
C ILE A 26 -12.49 19.80 -18.94
N GLU A 27 -13.41 20.59 -18.46
CA GLU A 27 -13.40 22.04 -18.64
C GLU A 27 -12.16 22.68 -18.01
N GLU A 28 -11.87 22.36 -16.75
CA GLU A 28 -10.74 22.92 -16.00
C GLU A 28 -9.38 22.44 -16.51
N SER A 29 -9.29 21.18 -16.93
CA SER A 29 -8.04 20.63 -17.48
C SER A 29 -7.73 21.12 -18.88
N GLY A 30 -8.74 21.60 -19.62
CA GLY A 30 -8.62 21.98 -21.03
C GLY A 30 -8.32 20.81 -21.97
N VAL A 31 -8.51 19.56 -21.50
CA VAL A 31 -8.36 18.35 -22.32
C VAL A 31 -9.68 18.08 -23.06
N SER A 32 -9.60 17.72 -24.35
CA SER A 32 -10.82 17.48 -25.10
C SER A 32 -11.63 16.30 -24.54
N LYS A 33 -12.96 16.43 -24.54
CA LYS A 33 -13.87 15.36 -24.14
C LYS A 33 -13.61 14.06 -24.89
N SER A 34 -13.37 14.15 -26.22
CA SER A 34 -13.05 13.00 -27.06
C SER A 34 -11.79 12.27 -26.57
N SER A 35 -10.73 13.00 -26.23
CA SER A 35 -9.50 12.42 -25.70
C SER A 35 -9.73 11.70 -24.37
N VAL A 36 -10.51 12.30 -23.45
CA VAL A 36 -10.82 11.69 -22.15
C VAL A 36 -11.59 10.39 -22.33
N TYR A 37 -12.62 10.39 -23.17
CA TYR A 37 -13.43 9.20 -23.41
C TYR A 37 -12.65 8.11 -24.17
N HIS A 38 -11.76 8.50 -25.09
CA HIS A 38 -10.91 7.56 -25.80
C HIS A 38 -9.93 6.83 -24.85
N HIS A 39 -9.32 7.57 -23.91
CA HIS A 39 -8.28 7.00 -23.04
C HIS A 39 -8.82 6.33 -21.78
N PHE A 40 -9.90 6.84 -21.22
CA PHE A 40 -10.44 6.38 -19.93
C PHE A 40 -11.80 5.70 -20.03
N GLY A 41 -12.43 5.71 -21.20
CA GLY A 41 -13.78 5.15 -21.37
C GLY A 41 -14.89 6.00 -20.74
N GLY A 42 -14.56 7.02 -19.96
CA GLY A 42 -15.52 7.91 -19.32
C GLY A 42 -15.22 8.20 -17.85
N ARG A 43 -16.27 8.57 -17.10
CA ARG A 43 -16.19 8.98 -15.69
C ARG A 43 -15.49 7.95 -14.80
N ASP A 44 -15.96 6.71 -14.86
CA ASP A 44 -15.48 5.66 -13.94
C ASP A 44 -14.04 5.27 -14.24
N GLY A 45 -13.63 5.28 -15.52
CA GLY A 45 -12.23 5.05 -15.88
C GLY A 45 -11.30 6.17 -15.43
N VAL A 46 -11.74 7.43 -15.41
CA VAL A 46 -10.96 8.54 -14.85
C VAL A 46 -10.81 8.39 -13.33
N ILE A 47 -11.91 8.10 -12.62
CA ILE A 47 -11.86 7.82 -11.17
C ILE A 47 -10.90 6.67 -10.89
N SER A 48 -11.06 5.54 -11.59
CA SER A 48 -10.21 4.36 -11.44
C SER A 48 -8.73 4.68 -11.61
N ALA A 49 -8.39 5.43 -12.66
CA ALA A 49 -7.00 5.79 -12.93
C ALA A 49 -6.39 6.66 -11.83
N VAL A 50 -7.15 7.62 -11.27
CA VAL A 50 -6.68 8.45 -10.15
C VAL A 50 -6.50 7.62 -8.88
N GLU A 51 -7.49 6.79 -8.55
CA GLU A 51 -7.48 6.02 -7.30
C GLU A 51 -6.39 4.95 -7.28
N VAL A 52 -6.18 4.27 -8.41
CA VAL A 52 -5.08 3.31 -8.53
C VAL A 52 -3.73 4.00 -8.47
N GLN A 53 -3.55 5.13 -9.16
CA GLN A 53 -2.29 5.88 -9.08
C GLN A 53 -1.99 6.33 -7.65
N ARG A 54 -3.00 6.74 -6.90
CA ARG A 54 -2.86 7.11 -5.48
C ARG A 54 -2.39 5.92 -4.64
N LEU A 55 -2.97 4.74 -4.84
CA LEU A 55 -2.55 3.52 -4.13
C LEU A 55 -1.12 3.10 -4.48
N ILE A 56 -0.72 3.21 -5.75
CA ILE A 56 0.66 2.96 -6.19
C ILE A 56 1.63 3.90 -5.47
N ASP A 57 1.36 5.22 -5.52
CA ASP A 57 2.22 6.24 -4.93
C ASP A 57 2.41 6.00 -3.43
N GLU A 58 1.33 5.72 -2.70
CA GLU A 58 1.35 5.45 -1.26
C GLU A 58 2.15 4.18 -0.90
N ARG A 59 1.94 3.09 -1.63
CA ARG A 59 2.65 1.82 -1.36
C ARG A 59 4.12 1.89 -1.72
N LEU A 60 4.46 2.48 -2.86
CA LEU A 60 5.86 2.65 -3.25
C LEU A 60 6.61 3.58 -2.30
N ALA A 61 5.99 4.68 -1.86
CA ALA A 61 6.57 5.56 -0.86
C ALA A 61 6.81 4.84 0.48
N SER A 62 5.85 4.03 0.94
CA SER A 62 5.98 3.24 2.17
C SER A 62 7.08 2.19 2.05
N ASN A 63 7.15 1.46 0.94
CA ASN A 63 8.19 0.47 0.70
C ASN A 63 9.58 1.11 0.59
N ALA A 64 9.68 2.26 -0.09
CA ALA A 64 10.95 3.00 -0.20
C ALA A 64 11.44 3.49 1.18
N LEU A 65 10.54 4.03 2.01
CA LEU A 65 10.87 4.44 3.38
C LEU A 65 11.33 3.24 4.22
N LEU A 66 10.61 2.13 4.17
CA LEU A 66 10.99 0.89 4.84
C LEU A 66 12.39 0.45 4.39
N GLY A 67 12.65 0.43 3.09
CA GLY A 67 13.96 0.06 2.54
C GLY A 67 15.08 0.98 3.01
N GLN A 68 14.85 2.30 3.05
CA GLN A 68 15.83 3.28 3.56
C GLN A 68 16.17 3.05 5.04
N ILE A 69 15.15 2.82 5.87
CA ILE A 69 15.38 2.58 7.29
C ILE A 69 16.07 1.23 7.50
N LEU A 70 15.63 0.18 6.82
CA LEU A 70 16.25 -1.15 6.90
C LEU A 70 17.72 -1.14 6.43
N ALA A 71 18.09 -0.25 5.50
CA ALA A 71 19.48 -0.11 5.06
C ALA A 71 20.41 0.35 6.20
N SER A 72 19.91 1.00 7.23
CA SER A 72 20.67 1.54 8.36
C SER A 72 20.76 0.60 9.58
N VAL A 73 19.89 -0.41 9.69
CA VAL A 73 19.88 -1.34 10.83
C VAL A 73 21.00 -2.39 10.70
N ASN A 74 21.47 -2.90 11.83
CA ASN A 74 22.64 -3.79 11.88
C ASN A 74 22.36 -5.16 12.49
N SER A 75 21.11 -5.41 12.93
CA SER A 75 20.72 -6.69 13.51
C SER A 75 19.34 -7.11 13.03
N GLY A 76 19.03 -8.40 13.15
CA GLY A 76 17.72 -8.95 12.83
C GLY A 76 16.63 -8.43 13.76
N GLU A 77 16.93 -8.18 15.02
CA GLU A 77 15.97 -7.59 15.97
C GLU A 77 15.63 -6.15 15.56
N GLU A 78 16.62 -5.30 15.26
CA GLU A 78 16.36 -3.95 14.74
C GLU A 78 15.52 -3.98 13.43
N CYS A 79 15.75 -4.98 12.57
CA CYS A 79 14.94 -5.17 11.37
C CYS A 79 13.46 -5.40 11.71
N LEU A 80 13.18 -6.25 12.71
CA LEU A 80 11.83 -6.49 13.18
C LEU A 80 11.22 -5.28 13.89
N ASP A 81 12.00 -4.54 14.68
CA ASP A 81 11.55 -3.30 15.32
C ASP A 81 11.08 -2.27 14.29
N VAL A 82 11.79 -2.16 13.16
CA VAL A 82 11.37 -1.28 12.04
C VAL A 82 10.07 -1.74 11.41
N ILE A 83 9.89 -3.04 11.21
CA ILE A 83 8.62 -3.59 10.69
C ILE A 83 7.48 -3.31 11.67
N GLU A 84 7.70 -3.51 12.97
CA GLU A 84 6.71 -3.22 14.02
C GLU A 84 6.32 -1.74 14.05
N ALA A 85 7.30 -0.83 13.95
CA ALA A 85 7.04 0.59 13.83
C ALA A 85 6.18 0.92 12.60
N GLY A 86 6.40 0.24 11.48
CA GLY A 86 5.54 0.34 10.28
C GLY A 86 4.09 -0.09 10.54
N LEU A 87 3.88 -1.17 11.29
CA LEU A 87 2.54 -1.61 11.70
C LEU A 87 1.85 -0.59 12.62
N HIS A 88 2.59 0.02 13.54
CA HIS A 88 2.07 1.11 14.39
C HIS A 88 1.65 2.33 13.56
N LEU A 89 2.49 2.77 12.62
CA LEU A 89 2.12 3.86 11.70
C LEU A 89 0.88 3.52 10.87
N ALA A 90 0.78 2.29 10.38
CA ALA A 90 -0.40 1.84 9.66
C ALA A 90 -1.67 1.80 10.53
N SER A 91 -1.53 1.66 11.85
CA SER A 91 -2.66 1.60 12.80
C SER A 91 -3.11 2.96 13.32
N ASN A 92 -2.37 4.04 13.08
CA ASN A 92 -2.76 5.39 13.49
C ASN A 92 -3.94 5.95 12.65
N ALA A 93 -4.42 7.16 12.97
CA ALA A 93 -5.55 7.80 12.29
C ALA A 93 -5.33 7.95 10.78
N THR A 94 -4.12 8.33 10.34
CA THR A 94 -3.76 8.43 8.91
C THR A 94 -3.76 7.06 8.24
N GLY A 95 -3.18 6.06 8.88
CA GLY A 95 -3.19 4.68 8.41
C GLY A 95 -4.61 4.13 8.24
N ARG A 96 -5.52 4.40 9.19
CA ARG A 96 -6.95 4.04 9.07
C ARG A 96 -7.61 4.70 7.85
N LYS A 97 -7.37 5.99 7.64
CA LYS A 97 -7.91 6.71 6.47
C LYS A 97 -7.45 6.06 5.15
N ASN A 98 -6.17 5.73 5.05
CA ASN A 98 -5.60 5.10 3.86
C ASN A 98 -6.20 3.70 3.63
N ARG A 99 -6.37 2.90 4.70
CA ARG A 99 -7.01 1.58 4.60
C ARG A 99 -8.48 1.67 4.20
N SER A 100 -9.24 2.63 4.74
CA SER A 100 -10.63 2.85 4.36
C SER A 100 -10.75 3.22 2.88
N HIS A 101 -9.84 4.05 2.39
CA HIS A 101 -9.76 4.39 0.97
C HIS A 101 -9.47 3.16 0.12
N ARG A 102 -8.46 2.37 0.50
CA ARG A 102 -8.08 1.14 -0.22
C ARG A 102 -9.23 0.14 -0.30
N ILE A 103 -9.94 -0.12 0.80
CA ILE A 103 -11.06 -1.07 0.79
C ILE A 103 -12.20 -0.58 -0.10
N ALA A 104 -12.45 0.71 -0.17
CA ALA A 104 -13.45 1.30 -1.07
C ALA A 104 -13.08 1.09 -2.54
N VAL A 105 -11.81 1.27 -2.90
CA VAL A 105 -11.31 1.02 -4.27
C VAL A 105 -11.38 -0.47 -4.62
N VAL A 106 -10.98 -1.35 -3.71
CA VAL A 106 -11.08 -2.83 -3.90
C VAL A 106 -12.54 -3.25 -4.07
N ALA A 107 -13.47 -2.70 -3.29
CA ALA A 107 -14.90 -2.98 -3.44
C ALA A 107 -15.45 -2.49 -4.78
N ALA A 108 -15.05 -1.30 -5.23
CA ALA A 108 -15.45 -0.76 -6.53
C ALA A 108 -14.94 -1.63 -7.70
N ALA A 109 -13.75 -2.19 -7.58
CA ALA A 109 -13.14 -3.05 -8.59
C ALA A 109 -13.98 -4.32 -8.88
N GLN A 110 -14.79 -4.78 -7.93
CA GLN A 110 -15.70 -5.94 -8.17
C GLN A 110 -16.72 -5.68 -9.29
N HIS A 111 -16.94 -4.41 -9.63
CA HIS A 111 -17.95 -4.00 -10.61
C HIS A 111 -17.37 -3.20 -11.78
N ILE A 112 -16.07 -2.88 -11.76
CA ILE A 112 -15.41 -2.05 -12.77
C ILE A 112 -14.19 -2.82 -13.30
N PRO A 113 -14.30 -3.53 -14.47
CA PRO A 113 -13.23 -4.39 -14.99
C PRO A 113 -11.87 -3.67 -15.16
N VAL A 114 -11.86 -2.45 -15.69
CA VAL A 114 -10.63 -1.67 -15.87
C VAL A 114 -9.95 -1.35 -14.54
N LEU A 115 -10.71 -1.17 -13.47
CA LEU A 115 -10.17 -0.97 -12.13
C LEU A 115 -9.57 -2.27 -11.57
N THR A 116 -10.21 -3.41 -11.83
CA THR A 116 -9.68 -4.73 -11.45
C THR A 116 -8.31 -4.99 -12.05
N GLU A 117 -8.17 -4.78 -13.37
CA GLU A 117 -6.90 -4.94 -14.08
C GLU A 117 -5.81 -4.01 -13.54
N SER A 118 -6.17 -2.73 -13.33
CA SER A 118 -5.24 -1.73 -12.80
C SER A 118 -4.80 -2.03 -11.38
N LEU A 119 -5.70 -2.51 -10.51
CA LEU A 119 -5.36 -2.95 -9.15
C LEU A 119 -4.48 -4.20 -9.13
N ALA A 120 -4.70 -5.15 -10.04
CA ALA A 120 -3.86 -6.33 -10.14
C ALA A 120 -2.41 -5.94 -10.50
N GLU A 121 -2.23 -5.01 -11.44
CA GLU A 121 -0.91 -4.50 -11.82
C GLU A 121 -0.28 -3.66 -10.68
N GLU A 122 -1.05 -2.82 -9.98
CA GLU A 122 -0.59 -2.10 -8.79
C GLU A 122 -0.07 -3.06 -7.73
N SER A 123 -0.85 -4.10 -7.43
CA SER A 123 -0.47 -5.09 -6.43
C SER A 123 0.83 -5.81 -6.83
N ARG A 124 0.99 -6.18 -8.09
CA ARG A 124 2.21 -6.80 -8.60
C ARG A 124 3.44 -5.89 -8.44
N ILE A 125 3.33 -4.62 -8.79
CA ILE A 125 4.42 -3.63 -8.65
C ILE A 125 4.82 -3.49 -7.18
N ALA A 126 3.84 -3.37 -6.30
CA ALA A 126 4.11 -3.17 -4.86
C ALA A 126 4.67 -4.44 -4.19
N ASP A 127 4.24 -5.63 -4.61
CA ASP A 127 4.78 -6.90 -4.11
C ASP A 127 6.25 -7.07 -4.54
N ILE A 128 6.60 -6.73 -5.78
CA ILE A 128 7.99 -6.73 -6.25
C ILE A 128 8.83 -5.77 -5.41
N ALA A 129 8.38 -4.53 -5.22
CA ALA A 129 9.12 -3.53 -4.45
C ALA A 129 9.34 -3.97 -2.99
N LEU A 130 8.35 -4.58 -2.35
CA LEU A 130 8.52 -5.10 -0.99
C LEU A 130 9.45 -6.33 -0.95
N THR A 131 9.35 -7.21 -1.94
CA THR A 131 10.26 -8.36 -2.09
C THR A 131 11.72 -7.92 -2.22
N GLU A 132 11.99 -6.87 -2.98
CA GLU A 132 13.34 -6.29 -3.11
C GLU A 132 13.87 -5.75 -1.78
N VAL A 133 13.04 -5.06 -1.01
CA VAL A 133 13.39 -4.57 0.34
C VAL A 133 13.75 -5.73 1.27
N LEU A 134 12.94 -6.78 1.31
CA LEU A 134 13.19 -7.98 2.13
C LEU A 134 14.43 -8.76 1.62
N THR A 135 14.67 -8.79 0.32
CA THR A 135 15.87 -9.37 -0.29
C THR A 135 17.12 -8.67 0.22
N GLY A 136 17.12 -7.35 0.25
CA GLY A 136 18.24 -6.58 0.82
C GLY A 136 18.51 -6.91 2.29
N ALA A 137 17.48 -7.12 3.10
CA ALA A 137 17.64 -7.54 4.50
C ALA A 137 18.21 -8.96 4.61
N ARG A 138 17.75 -9.92 3.81
CA ARG A 138 18.28 -11.29 3.74
C ARG A 138 19.74 -11.30 3.29
N ASP A 139 20.08 -10.60 2.23
CA ASP A 139 21.42 -10.60 1.65
C ASP A 139 22.47 -9.98 2.60
N ARG A 140 22.02 -9.12 3.49
CA ARG A 140 22.84 -8.60 4.62
C ARG A 140 22.89 -9.56 5.82
N GLY A 141 22.18 -10.67 5.77
CA GLY A 141 22.13 -11.67 6.85
C GLY A 141 21.33 -11.19 8.08
N LEU A 142 20.41 -10.24 7.94
CA LEU A 142 19.56 -9.77 9.03
C LEU A 142 18.38 -10.72 9.30
N ILE A 143 17.88 -11.38 8.26
CA ILE A 143 16.78 -12.34 8.31
C ILE A 143 17.18 -13.64 7.59
N ASN A 144 16.55 -14.75 8.00
CA ASN A 144 16.71 -16.08 7.39
C ASN A 144 15.33 -16.64 7.09
N PRO A 145 14.65 -16.18 6.00
CA PRO A 145 13.26 -16.51 5.72
C PRO A 145 13.01 -18.01 5.58
N THR A 146 11.88 -18.49 6.12
CA THR A 146 11.43 -19.90 5.99
C THR A 146 10.65 -20.15 4.72
N GLU A 147 10.11 -19.09 4.13
CA GLU A 147 9.28 -19.12 2.91
C GLU A 147 9.87 -18.19 1.85
N SER A 148 9.34 -18.23 0.64
CA SER A 148 9.76 -17.28 -0.40
C SER A 148 9.46 -15.85 0.02
N LEU A 149 10.37 -14.91 -0.28
CA LEU A 149 10.14 -13.50 0.06
C LEU A 149 8.94 -12.91 -0.68
N GLU A 150 8.60 -13.43 -1.85
CA GLU A 150 7.41 -13.07 -2.61
C GLU A 150 6.13 -13.45 -1.86
N ASP A 151 6.08 -14.67 -1.30
CA ASP A 151 4.92 -15.13 -0.55
C ASP A 151 4.79 -14.38 0.78
N ILE A 152 5.90 -14.08 1.43
CA ILE A 152 5.92 -13.24 2.64
C ILE A 152 5.41 -11.83 2.31
N ALA A 153 5.85 -11.21 1.21
CA ALA A 153 5.39 -9.89 0.79
C ALA A 153 3.89 -9.87 0.49
N ARG A 154 3.38 -10.89 -0.22
CA ARG A 154 1.92 -11.04 -0.48
C ARG A 154 1.13 -11.26 0.81
N TYR A 155 1.66 -12.07 1.73
CA TYR A 155 1.04 -12.27 3.02
C TYR A 155 0.96 -10.96 3.82
N MET A 156 2.05 -10.19 3.88
CA MET A 156 2.07 -8.88 4.52
C MET A 156 1.02 -7.94 3.91
N ALA A 157 0.89 -7.89 2.58
CA ALA A 157 -0.14 -7.10 1.91
C ALA A 157 -1.56 -7.57 2.31
N SER A 158 -1.80 -8.88 2.39
CA SER A 158 -3.09 -9.46 2.79
C SER A 158 -3.51 -9.13 4.22
N MET A 159 -2.55 -9.03 5.14
CA MET A 159 -2.80 -8.65 6.53
C MET A 159 -3.45 -7.26 6.62
N PHE A 160 -2.99 -6.29 5.81
CA PHE A 160 -3.57 -4.95 5.78
C PHE A 160 -4.97 -4.92 5.17
N ILE A 161 -5.26 -5.73 4.17
CA ILE A 161 -6.61 -5.85 3.60
C ILE A 161 -7.56 -6.45 4.64
N GLY A 162 -7.16 -7.54 5.30
CA GLY A 162 -7.96 -8.14 6.38
C GLY A 162 -8.22 -7.16 7.52
N ARG A 163 -7.19 -6.39 7.93
CA ARG A 163 -7.34 -5.35 8.96
C ARG A 163 -8.32 -4.26 8.51
N SER A 164 -8.26 -3.84 7.24
CA SER A 164 -9.15 -2.79 6.69
C SER A 164 -10.62 -3.17 6.77
N ALA A 165 -10.96 -4.43 6.59
CA ALA A 165 -12.34 -4.91 6.70
C ALA A 165 -12.90 -4.81 8.13
N LEU A 166 -12.02 -4.74 9.14
CA LEU A 166 -12.36 -4.66 10.55
C LEU A 166 -12.20 -3.24 11.15
N ASP A 167 -11.87 -2.25 10.34
CA ASP A 167 -11.70 -0.84 10.79
C ASP A 167 -12.99 -0.15 11.26
N THR A 168 -14.11 -0.86 11.25
CA THR A 168 -15.35 -0.43 11.92
C THR A 168 -15.24 -0.43 13.43
N TYR A 169 -14.22 -1.06 13.99
CA TYR A 169 -13.90 -1.07 15.41
C TYR A 169 -12.77 -0.08 15.68
N GLU A 170 -13.07 1.04 16.31
CA GLU A 170 -12.06 1.93 16.87
C GLU A 170 -11.71 1.44 18.29
N SER A 171 -10.62 0.68 18.40
CA SER A 171 -10.15 0.14 19.66
C SER A 171 -8.63 0.06 19.67
N GLU A 172 -8.00 0.81 20.59
CA GLU A 172 -6.55 0.73 20.81
C GLU A 172 -6.12 -0.67 21.25
N GLU A 173 -6.96 -1.37 22.00
CA GLU A 173 -6.72 -2.75 22.43
C GLU A 173 -6.69 -3.70 21.21
N PHE A 174 -7.61 -3.50 20.27
CA PHE A 174 -7.64 -4.30 19.03
C PHE A 174 -6.43 -3.99 18.15
N ASP A 175 -6.03 -2.73 18.02
CA ASP A 175 -4.82 -2.36 17.27
C ASP A 175 -3.57 -3.00 17.88
N ALA A 176 -3.41 -2.92 19.21
CA ALA A 176 -2.30 -3.55 19.91
C ALA A 176 -2.29 -5.07 19.76
N ALA A 177 -3.45 -5.71 19.84
CA ALA A 177 -3.57 -7.15 19.63
C ALA A 177 -3.22 -7.55 18.20
N TRP A 178 -3.69 -6.81 17.20
CA TRP A 178 -3.38 -7.05 15.79
C TRP A 178 -1.88 -6.92 15.52
N ILE A 179 -1.22 -5.86 16.01
CA ILE A 179 0.22 -5.66 15.85
C ILE A 179 0.99 -6.82 16.49
N ARG A 180 0.69 -7.15 17.75
CA ARG A 180 1.36 -8.24 18.47
C ARG A 180 1.25 -9.59 17.74
N MET A 181 0.05 -9.94 17.26
CA MET A 181 -0.18 -11.18 16.53
C MET A 181 0.51 -11.17 15.17
N SER A 182 0.46 -10.06 14.46
CA SER A 182 1.16 -9.87 13.18
C SER A 182 2.66 -10.03 13.33
N MET A 183 3.27 -9.40 14.34
CA MET A 183 4.69 -9.55 14.64
C MET A 183 5.07 -10.98 15.02
N GLY A 184 4.21 -11.69 15.76
CA GLY A 184 4.42 -13.10 16.08
C GLY A 184 4.53 -13.98 14.82
N VAL A 185 3.66 -13.74 13.85
CA VAL A 185 3.66 -14.47 12.57
C VAL A 185 4.88 -14.05 11.72
N LEU A 186 5.14 -12.75 11.57
CA LEU A 186 6.26 -12.25 10.77
C LEU A 186 7.62 -12.69 11.34
N ARG A 187 7.78 -12.70 12.65
CA ARG A 187 8.99 -13.24 13.32
C ARG A 187 9.21 -14.71 12.95
N GLY A 188 8.15 -15.51 12.88
CA GLY A 188 8.22 -16.91 12.47
C GLY A 188 8.68 -17.09 11.03
N PHE A 189 8.20 -16.26 10.10
CA PHE A 189 8.59 -16.33 8.70
C PHE A 189 9.95 -15.72 8.40
N LEU A 190 10.26 -14.57 8.98
CA LEU A 190 11.49 -13.83 8.67
C LEU A 190 12.72 -14.37 9.43
N GLN A 191 12.52 -15.01 10.58
CA GLN A 191 13.56 -15.55 11.45
C GLN A 191 14.75 -14.58 11.60
N PRO A 192 14.66 -13.56 12.48
CA PRO A 192 15.72 -12.59 12.66
C PRO A 192 17.03 -13.29 13.05
N SER A 193 18.12 -12.93 12.39
CA SER A 193 19.43 -13.49 12.72
C SER A 193 19.85 -13.02 14.10
N PRO A 194 20.43 -13.90 14.93
CA PRO A 194 20.96 -13.48 16.22
C PRO A 194 22.05 -12.42 16.03
N ASN A 195 22.08 -11.45 16.95
CA ASN A 195 23.12 -10.41 16.94
C ASN A 195 24.49 -11.04 16.80
N LYS A 196 25.25 -10.69 15.74
CA LYS A 196 26.67 -10.99 15.71
C LYS A 196 27.29 -10.27 16.90
N LYS A 197 27.79 -11.04 17.91
CA LYS A 197 28.63 -10.44 18.94
C LYS A 197 29.82 -9.77 18.23
N PRO A 198 30.19 -8.54 18.59
CA PRO A 198 31.42 -7.95 18.04
C PRO A 198 32.54 -8.91 18.31
N GLU A 199 33.20 -9.36 17.25
CA GLU A 199 34.47 -10.09 17.37
C GLU A 199 35.43 -9.19 18.15
N LYS A 200 35.90 -9.70 19.29
CA LYS A 200 36.87 -9.01 20.16
C LYS A 200 38.24 -8.95 19.54
#